data_7c7a82cccfb6c25b2cea5df178208167
#
_entry.id   7c7a82cccfb6c25b2cea5df178208167
#
_cell.length_a   1.000
_cell.length_b   1.000
_cell.length_c   1.000
_cell.angle_alpha   90.00
_cell.angle_beta   90.00
_cell.angle_gamma   90.00
#
_symmetry.space_group_name_H-M   'P 1'
#
loop_
_entity.id
_entity.type
_entity.pdbx_description
1 polymer ?
#
loop_
_entity_poly.entity_id
_entity_poly.type
_entity_poly.pdbx_seq_one_letter_code
_entity_poly.pdbx_strand_id
1 'polypeptide(L)'
;DILRDDFPGLTATLPTLPHLQRLIEQGVQASGLDKRCVKVTCEKDALFGSLAGSDAVIAASGTVTLQTALYGMPGVTCYRAGRISAFIGRRLVDMDKVILPNALSDSPVYPFLFQEEVTPQGLADSIRPILASPQSRTHARTIARTHALALRHMLRGAADSFEANVAAVISDWLD
;
A
#
# COMPACT_ATOMS: atom_id res chain seq x y z
N ASP A 1 2.28 18.91 -1.42
CA ASP A 1 1.72 20.19 -1.86
C ASP A 1 0.49 20.01 -2.73
N ILE A 2 0.55 19.29 -3.88
CA ILE A 2 -0.57 19.15 -4.84
C ILE A 2 -1.91 18.80 -4.16
N LEU A 3 -1.94 17.75 -3.32
CA LEU A 3 -3.17 17.37 -2.60
C LEU A 3 -3.57 18.38 -1.51
N ARG A 4 -2.64 19.16 -0.98
CA ARG A 4 -2.97 20.16 0.04
C ARG A 4 -3.65 21.41 -0.54
N ASP A 5 -3.42 21.68 -1.81
CA ASP A 5 -4.14 22.76 -2.51
C ASP A 5 -5.62 22.40 -2.64
N ASP A 6 -5.93 21.11 -2.86
CA ASP A 6 -7.30 20.59 -2.91
C ASP A 6 -7.90 20.33 -1.51
N PHE A 7 -7.06 19.94 -0.55
CA PHE A 7 -7.45 19.53 0.80
C PHE A 7 -6.59 20.24 1.86
N PRO A 8 -6.89 21.50 2.23
CA PRO A 8 -6.03 22.31 3.13
C PRO A 8 -5.75 21.69 4.51
N GLY A 9 -6.64 20.81 4.99
CA GLY A 9 -6.47 20.08 6.25
C GLY A 9 -5.73 18.74 6.15
N LEU A 10 -5.18 18.40 4.95
CA LEU A 10 -4.52 17.14 4.73
C LEU A 10 -3.25 17.00 5.58
N THR A 11 -3.14 15.88 6.28
CA THR A 11 -1.94 15.46 6.98
C THR A 11 -1.45 14.11 6.46
N ALA A 12 -0.18 13.83 6.59
CA ALA A 12 0.43 12.58 6.22
C ALA A 12 1.18 11.97 7.41
N THR A 13 1.09 10.65 7.58
CA THR A 13 1.92 9.92 8.54
C THR A 13 2.83 8.98 7.78
N LEU A 14 4.12 9.00 8.11
CA LEU A 14 5.16 8.15 7.53
C LEU A 14 5.63 7.16 8.60
N PRO A 15 5.03 5.95 8.68
CA PRO A 15 5.53 4.90 9.54
C PRO A 15 6.87 4.40 9.01
N THR A 16 7.85 4.26 9.88
CA THR A 16 9.20 3.84 9.50
C THR A 16 9.85 2.98 10.58
N LEU A 17 11.02 2.43 10.26
CA LEU A 17 11.84 1.71 11.22
C LEU A 17 12.77 2.67 11.97
N PRO A 18 13.11 2.40 13.25
CA PRO A 18 13.92 3.31 14.07
C PRO A 18 15.23 3.74 13.41
N HIS A 19 15.93 2.82 12.74
CA HIS A 19 17.20 3.11 12.08
C HIS A 19 17.07 3.98 10.80
N LEU A 20 15.87 4.11 10.24
CA LEU A 20 15.59 4.94 9.06
C LEU A 20 14.94 6.28 9.40
N GLN A 21 14.49 6.47 10.64
CA GLN A 21 13.74 7.64 11.07
C GLN A 21 14.47 8.94 10.71
N ARG A 22 15.74 9.04 11.10
CA ARG A 22 16.55 10.24 10.85
C ARG A 22 16.70 10.56 9.35
N LEU A 23 16.87 9.53 8.52
CA LEU A 23 17.00 9.69 7.07
C LEU A 23 15.70 10.25 6.47
N ILE A 24 14.56 9.69 6.90
CA ILE A 24 13.23 10.12 6.41
C ILE A 24 12.92 11.54 6.91
N GLU A 25 13.20 11.87 8.15
CA GLU A 25 13.03 13.23 8.70
C GLU A 25 13.87 14.26 7.94
N GLN A 26 15.11 13.92 7.59
CA GLN A 26 15.95 14.75 6.74
C GLN A 26 15.36 14.95 5.34
N GLY A 27 14.82 13.89 4.73
CA GLY A 27 14.14 13.96 3.44
C GLY A 27 12.89 14.84 3.49
N VAL A 28 12.07 14.71 4.53
CA VAL A 28 10.90 15.58 4.75
C VAL A 28 11.33 17.05 4.92
N GLN A 29 12.39 17.30 5.67
CA GLN A 29 12.93 18.66 5.84
C GLN A 29 13.45 19.24 4.53
N ALA A 30 14.19 18.45 3.75
CA ALA A 30 14.75 18.87 2.47
C ALA A 30 13.68 19.15 1.40
N SER A 31 12.51 18.50 1.51
CA SER A 31 11.39 18.71 0.59
C SER A 31 10.66 20.04 0.78
N GLY A 32 10.97 20.80 1.83
CA GLY A 32 10.29 22.06 2.15
C GLY A 32 8.85 21.89 2.68
N LEU A 33 8.39 20.67 2.94
CA LEU A 33 7.08 20.41 3.51
C LEU A 33 6.96 20.94 4.95
N ASP A 34 5.81 21.50 5.27
CA ASP A 34 5.51 21.92 6.64
C ASP A 34 5.47 20.69 7.57
N LYS A 35 6.36 20.67 8.56
CA LYS A 35 6.48 19.61 9.56
C LYS A 35 5.17 19.34 10.33
N ARG A 36 4.27 20.34 10.40
CA ARG A 36 2.95 20.17 11.01
C ARG A 36 2.02 19.28 10.20
N CYS A 37 2.30 19.14 8.90
CA CYS A 37 1.47 18.35 7.99
C CYS A 37 2.01 16.94 7.76
N VAL A 38 3.26 16.66 8.19
CA VAL A 38 3.89 15.34 8.00
C VAL A 38 4.46 14.85 9.31
N LYS A 39 3.92 13.75 9.83
CA LYS A 39 4.40 13.06 11.03
C LYS A 39 5.20 11.82 10.63
N VAL A 40 6.46 11.75 11.04
CA VAL A 40 7.26 10.51 10.98
C VAL A 40 7.09 9.77 12.29
N THR A 41 6.84 8.47 12.24
CA THR A 41 6.65 7.63 13.43
C THR A 41 7.37 6.29 13.28
N CYS A 42 8.01 5.83 14.35
CA CYS A 42 8.74 4.56 14.41
C CYS A 42 8.35 3.73 15.66
N GLU A 43 7.21 4.03 16.27
CA GLU A 43 6.69 3.29 17.42
C GLU A 43 6.40 1.82 17.04
N LYS A 44 6.31 0.97 18.04
CA LYS A 44 5.85 -0.41 17.83
C LYS A 44 4.48 -0.38 17.17
N ASP A 45 4.31 -1.18 16.12
CA ASP A 45 3.08 -1.23 15.32
C ASP A 45 2.72 0.10 14.62
N ALA A 46 3.72 0.97 14.37
CA ALA A 46 3.53 2.27 13.73
C ALA A 46 2.70 2.22 12.45
N LEU A 47 2.84 1.13 11.66
CA LEU A 47 2.04 0.93 10.45
C LEU A 47 0.54 0.87 10.79
N PHE A 48 0.14 -0.05 11.65
CA PHE A 48 -1.28 -0.27 11.96
C PHE A 48 -1.89 0.91 12.72
N GLY A 49 -1.13 1.53 13.62
CA GLY A 49 -1.53 2.77 14.29
C GLY A 49 -1.76 3.92 13.30
N SER A 50 -0.91 4.04 12.28
CA SER A 50 -1.07 5.04 11.22
C SER A 50 -2.28 4.75 10.34
N LEU A 51 -2.52 3.48 9.97
CA LEU A 51 -3.65 3.08 9.14
C LEU A 51 -5.00 3.33 9.85
N ALA A 52 -5.05 3.16 11.18
CA ALA A 52 -6.28 3.37 11.96
C ALA A 52 -6.83 4.80 11.83
N GLY A 53 -5.96 5.79 11.74
CA GLY A 53 -6.31 7.21 11.62
C GLY A 53 -6.28 7.78 10.21
N SER A 54 -6.10 6.94 9.16
CA SER A 54 -5.93 7.41 7.79
C SER A 54 -7.14 7.13 6.91
N ASP A 55 -7.35 7.97 5.92
CA ASP A 55 -8.40 7.81 4.89
C ASP A 55 -7.89 7.05 3.66
N ALA A 56 -6.60 7.14 3.35
CA ALA A 56 -5.98 6.48 2.22
C ALA A 56 -4.48 6.18 2.47
N VAL A 57 -3.90 5.29 1.67
CA VAL A 57 -2.48 4.96 1.71
C VAL A 57 -1.80 5.13 0.36
N ILE A 58 -0.57 5.62 0.38
CA ILE A 58 0.39 5.53 -0.73
C ILE A 58 1.47 4.56 -0.26
N ALA A 59 1.59 3.41 -0.90
CA ALA A 59 2.53 2.37 -0.50
C ALA A 59 3.53 2.06 -1.62
N ALA A 60 4.81 1.92 -1.26
CA ALA A 60 5.78 1.33 -2.17
C ALA A 60 5.52 -0.18 -2.29
N SER A 61 5.74 -0.74 -3.50
CA SER A 61 5.62 -2.18 -3.72
C SER A 61 6.50 -2.98 -2.74
N GLY A 62 5.91 -4.01 -2.15
CA GLY A 62 6.53 -4.87 -1.13
C GLY A 62 5.48 -5.54 -0.26
N THR A 63 5.90 -6.22 0.80
CA THR A 63 5.00 -6.88 1.76
C THR A 63 4.02 -5.92 2.45
N VAL A 64 4.38 -4.65 2.58
CA VAL A 64 3.52 -3.61 3.16
C VAL A 64 2.22 -3.43 2.35
N THR A 65 2.24 -3.66 1.04
CA THR A 65 1.03 -3.56 0.20
C THR A 65 0.00 -4.60 0.57
N LEU A 66 0.44 -5.82 0.90
CA LEU A 66 -0.45 -6.87 1.39
C LEU A 66 -0.99 -6.55 2.78
N GLN A 67 -0.15 -6.03 3.67
CA GLN A 67 -0.58 -5.62 5.02
C GLN A 67 -1.65 -4.52 4.98
N THR A 68 -1.47 -3.50 4.13
CA THR A 68 -2.45 -2.42 3.97
C THR A 68 -3.75 -2.91 3.31
N ALA A 69 -3.65 -3.85 2.34
CA ALA A 69 -4.81 -4.48 1.72
C ALA A 69 -5.61 -5.32 2.72
N LEU A 70 -4.94 -6.14 3.52
CA LEU A 70 -5.56 -6.94 4.58
C LEU A 70 -6.20 -6.08 5.68
N TYR A 71 -5.67 -4.87 5.91
CA TYR A 71 -6.29 -3.90 6.82
C TYR A 71 -7.57 -3.29 6.22
N GLY A 72 -7.78 -3.40 4.92
CA GLY A 72 -8.90 -2.78 4.21
C GLY A 72 -8.71 -1.28 4.01
N MET A 73 -7.48 -0.85 3.73
CA MET A 73 -7.15 0.55 3.46
C MET A 73 -7.22 0.81 1.96
N PRO A 74 -8.01 1.79 1.47
CA PRO A 74 -7.95 2.20 0.08
C PRO A 74 -6.68 3.00 -0.20
N GLY A 75 -6.23 3.01 -1.46
CA GLY A 75 -5.03 3.77 -1.79
C GLY A 75 -4.44 3.47 -3.15
N VAL A 76 -3.17 3.76 -3.30
CA VAL A 76 -2.37 3.52 -4.51
C VAL A 76 -1.04 2.90 -4.14
N THR A 77 -0.53 2.05 -5.00
CA THR A 77 0.81 1.49 -4.86
C THR A 77 1.71 1.98 -5.98
N CYS A 78 3.00 2.10 -5.68
CA CYS A 78 3.97 2.59 -6.66
C CYS A 78 5.30 1.86 -6.53
N TYR A 79 6.04 1.82 -7.65
CA TYR A 79 7.38 1.26 -7.66
C TYR A 79 8.25 1.89 -8.75
N ARG A 80 9.49 2.20 -8.39
CA ARG A 80 10.54 2.56 -9.33
C ARG A 80 11.67 1.55 -9.24
N ALA A 81 11.95 0.87 -10.35
CA ALA A 81 13.09 -0.03 -10.50
C ALA A 81 14.24 0.64 -11.24
N GLY A 82 15.42 0.06 -11.19
CA GLY A 82 16.51 0.45 -12.09
C GLY A 82 16.10 0.30 -13.56
N ARG A 83 16.62 1.16 -14.45
CA ARG A 83 16.20 1.26 -15.86
C ARG A 83 16.21 -0.09 -16.60
N ILE A 84 17.25 -0.90 -16.38
CA ILE A 84 17.40 -2.22 -17.00
C ILE A 84 16.35 -3.20 -16.47
N SER A 85 16.19 -3.27 -15.14
CA SER A 85 15.19 -4.13 -14.50
C SER A 85 13.77 -3.76 -14.91
N ALA A 86 13.48 -2.46 -15.05
CA ALA A 86 12.19 -1.97 -15.50
C ALA A 86 11.88 -2.39 -16.97
N PHE A 87 12.87 -2.30 -17.85
CA PHE A 87 12.70 -2.71 -19.25
C PHE A 87 12.41 -4.22 -19.38
N ILE A 88 13.12 -5.04 -18.62
CA ILE A 88 12.88 -6.49 -18.58
C ILE A 88 11.54 -6.81 -17.94
N GLY A 89 11.23 -6.18 -16.81
CA GLY A 89 9.99 -6.41 -16.06
C GLY A 89 8.74 -6.12 -16.89
N ARG A 90 8.71 -5.03 -17.65
CA ARG A 90 7.57 -4.69 -18.53
C ARG A 90 7.27 -5.73 -19.62
N ARG A 91 8.27 -6.51 -20.03
CA ARG A 91 8.10 -7.54 -21.07
C ARG A 91 7.73 -8.91 -20.52
N LEU A 92 8.13 -9.20 -19.31
CA LEU A 92 8.02 -10.54 -18.72
C LEU A 92 6.93 -10.66 -17.64
N VAL A 93 6.46 -9.53 -17.10
CA VAL A 93 5.56 -9.53 -15.94
C VAL A 93 4.26 -8.81 -16.29
N ASP A 94 3.15 -9.42 -15.93
CA ASP A 94 1.85 -8.77 -15.96
C ASP A 94 1.84 -7.67 -14.86
N MET A 95 1.83 -6.41 -15.31
CA MET A 95 1.96 -5.25 -14.43
C MET A 95 0.78 -5.13 -13.46
N ASP A 96 -0.39 -5.63 -13.83
CA ASP A 96 -1.58 -5.63 -12.96
C ASP A 96 -1.44 -6.61 -11.79
N LYS A 97 -0.55 -7.62 -11.95
CA LYS A 97 -0.30 -8.68 -10.95
C LYS A 97 1.07 -8.57 -10.25
N VAL A 98 1.79 -7.46 -10.43
CA VAL A 98 3.12 -7.28 -9.81
C VAL A 98 3.07 -7.22 -8.29
N ILE A 99 2.04 -6.60 -7.75
CA ILE A 99 1.89 -6.46 -6.29
C ILE A 99 1.08 -7.61 -5.72
N LEU A 100 1.49 -8.11 -4.55
CA LEU A 100 0.88 -9.28 -3.92
C LEU A 100 -0.64 -9.23 -3.81
N PRO A 101 -1.28 -8.13 -3.35
CA PRO A 101 -2.73 -8.11 -3.26
C PRO A 101 -3.43 -8.25 -4.62
N ASN A 102 -2.88 -7.66 -5.69
CA ASN A 102 -3.45 -7.80 -7.03
C ASN A 102 -3.20 -9.19 -7.63
N ALA A 103 -2.02 -9.79 -7.35
CA ALA A 103 -1.69 -11.14 -7.80
C ALA A 103 -2.60 -12.21 -7.18
N LEU A 104 -3.02 -11.99 -5.96
CA LEU A 104 -3.89 -12.91 -5.19
C LEU A 104 -5.39 -12.67 -5.45
N SER A 105 -5.78 -11.61 -6.12
CA SER A 105 -7.18 -11.24 -6.31
C SER A 105 -7.60 -11.37 -7.77
N ASP A 106 -8.88 -11.68 -8.02
CA ASP A 106 -9.48 -11.72 -9.35
C ASP A 106 -9.61 -10.33 -9.99
N SER A 107 -9.58 -9.29 -9.17
CA SER A 107 -9.64 -7.89 -9.61
C SER A 107 -8.59 -7.06 -8.88
N PRO A 108 -8.06 -5.99 -9.50
CA PRO A 108 -7.06 -5.13 -8.89
C PRO A 108 -7.55 -4.54 -7.56
N VAL A 109 -6.80 -4.77 -6.48
CA VAL A 109 -7.05 -4.20 -5.14
C VAL A 109 -6.56 -2.75 -5.09
N TYR A 110 -5.42 -2.50 -5.73
CA TYR A 110 -4.82 -1.17 -5.83
C TYR A 110 -4.47 -0.81 -7.26
N PRO A 111 -4.64 0.45 -7.66
CA PRO A 111 -3.91 1.01 -8.79
C PRO A 111 -2.40 0.86 -8.55
N PHE A 112 -1.65 0.48 -9.58
CA PHE A 112 -0.21 0.31 -9.50
C PHE A 112 0.49 1.26 -10.48
N LEU A 113 1.19 2.25 -9.96
CA LEU A 113 1.98 3.18 -10.74
C LEU A 113 3.41 2.69 -10.87
N PHE A 114 3.92 2.62 -12.08
CA PHE A 114 5.25 2.11 -12.36
C PHE A 114 6.12 3.11 -13.12
N GLN A 115 7.38 3.27 -12.70
CA GLN A 115 8.40 4.09 -13.36
C GLN A 115 7.97 5.54 -13.63
N GLU A 116 7.66 5.88 -14.88
CA GLU A 116 7.32 7.23 -15.32
C GLU A 116 5.99 7.72 -14.76
N GLU A 117 5.09 6.83 -14.43
CA GLU A 117 3.79 7.14 -13.80
C GLU A 117 3.96 7.55 -12.32
N VAL A 118 5.07 7.13 -11.69
CA VAL A 118 5.37 7.50 -10.31
C VAL A 118 5.83 8.95 -10.27
N THR A 119 4.88 9.86 -10.42
CA THR A 119 5.08 11.30 -10.32
C THR A 119 4.24 11.86 -9.18
N PRO A 120 4.58 13.05 -8.63
CA PRO A 120 3.72 13.70 -7.65
C PRO A 120 2.28 13.86 -8.14
N GLN A 121 2.10 14.19 -9.44
CA GLN A 121 0.78 14.33 -10.06
C GLN A 121 0.05 12.97 -10.15
N GLY A 122 0.72 11.92 -10.66
CA GLY A 122 0.11 10.58 -10.81
C GLY A 122 -0.35 10.01 -9.46
N LEU A 123 0.47 10.18 -8.40
CA LEU A 123 0.08 9.80 -7.04
C LEU A 123 -1.11 10.61 -6.53
N ALA A 124 -1.10 11.92 -6.76
CA ALA A 124 -2.20 12.80 -6.35
C ALA A 124 -3.50 12.45 -7.08
N ASP A 125 -3.46 12.19 -8.38
CA ASP A 125 -4.62 11.84 -9.18
C ASP A 125 -5.25 10.51 -8.76
N SER A 126 -4.42 9.55 -8.32
CA SER A 126 -4.88 8.27 -7.78
C SER A 126 -5.56 8.40 -6.40
N ILE A 127 -5.12 9.34 -5.57
CA ILE A 127 -5.65 9.53 -4.21
C ILE A 127 -6.83 10.51 -4.17
N ARG A 128 -6.84 11.52 -5.03
CA ARG A 128 -7.85 12.58 -5.06
C ARG A 128 -9.29 12.06 -5.07
N PRO A 129 -9.67 11.06 -5.88
CA PRO A 129 -11.04 10.51 -5.88
C PRO A 129 -11.45 9.92 -4.53
N ILE A 130 -10.51 9.32 -3.79
CA ILE A 130 -10.77 8.75 -2.46
C ILE A 130 -11.09 9.87 -1.47
N LEU A 131 -10.35 10.97 -1.51
CA LEU A 131 -10.45 12.07 -0.55
C LEU A 131 -11.54 13.09 -0.89
N ALA A 132 -12.14 13.05 -2.08
CA ALA A 132 -13.00 14.09 -2.62
C ALA A 132 -14.20 14.47 -1.73
N SER A 133 -14.74 13.53 -0.97
CA SER A 133 -15.85 13.79 -0.03
C SER A 133 -15.89 12.74 1.09
N PRO A 134 -16.63 12.98 2.19
CA PRO A 134 -16.87 11.96 3.20
C PRO A 134 -17.51 10.69 2.61
N GLN A 135 -18.40 10.83 1.65
CA GLN A 135 -19.06 9.72 0.95
C GLN A 135 -18.06 8.92 0.11
N SER A 136 -17.15 9.61 -0.61
CA SER A 136 -16.09 8.97 -1.40
C SER A 136 -15.15 8.16 -0.51
N ARG A 137 -14.74 8.70 0.65
CA ARG A 137 -13.92 7.99 1.64
C ARG A 137 -14.61 6.73 2.16
N THR A 138 -15.88 6.86 2.54
CA THR A 138 -16.68 5.73 3.02
C THR A 138 -16.84 4.65 1.95
N HIS A 139 -17.14 5.03 0.71
CA HIS A 139 -17.27 4.12 -0.42
C HIS A 139 -15.96 3.39 -0.72
N ALA A 140 -14.85 4.11 -0.85
CA ALA A 140 -13.54 3.52 -1.08
C ALA A 140 -13.14 2.56 0.05
N ARG A 141 -13.42 2.92 1.31
CA ARG A 141 -13.16 2.05 2.46
C ARG A 141 -14.02 0.78 2.43
N THR A 142 -15.27 0.87 2.00
CA THR A 142 -16.15 -0.30 1.87
C THR A 142 -15.61 -1.27 0.82
N ILE A 143 -15.22 -0.78 -0.34
CA ILE A 143 -14.59 -1.61 -1.40
C ILE A 143 -13.30 -2.26 -0.88
N ALA A 144 -12.41 -1.48 -0.26
CA ALA A 144 -11.16 -2.01 0.28
C ALA A 144 -11.37 -3.09 1.34
N ARG A 145 -12.39 -2.95 2.19
CA ARG A 145 -12.77 -3.99 3.17
C ARG A 145 -13.30 -5.27 2.51
N THR A 146 -14.05 -5.15 1.42
CA THR A 146 -14.50 -6.33 0.65
C THR A 146 -13.30 -7.09 0.09
N HIS A 147 -12.33 -6.41 -0.52
CA HIS A 147 -11.08 -7.03 -0.95
C HIS A 147 -10.29 -7.65 0.21
N ALA A 148 -10.23 -6.96 1.36
CA ALA A 148 -9.55 -7.49 2.54
C ALA A 148 -10.17 -8.81 3.04
N LEU A 149 -11.48 -8.93 3.03
CA LEU A 149 -12.19 -10.17 3.41
C LEU A 149 -11.88 -11.29 2.43
N ALA A 150 -11.91 -11.04 1.13
CA ALA A 150 -11.57 -12.01 0.10
C ALA A 150 -10.11 -12.49 0.23
N LEU A 151 -9.16 -11.55 0.40
CA LEU A 151 -7.75 -11.88 0.63
C LEU A 151 -7.53 -12.71 1.90
N ARG A 152 -8.20 -12.35 3.00
CA ARG A 152 -8.12 -13.12 4.26
C ARG A 152 -8.67 -14.53 4.09
N HIS A 153 -9.76 -14.70 3.37
CA HIS A 153 -10.33 -16.00 3.08
C HIS A 153 -9.34 -16.86 2.28
N MET A 154 -8.78 -16.31 1.23
CA MET A 154 -7.78 -16.98 0.39
C MET A 154 -6.52 -17.38 1.16
N LEU A 155 -5.98 -16.47 1.99
CA LEU A 155 -4.75 -16.70 2.74
C LEU A 155 -4.93 -17.62 3.96
N ARG A 156 -6.17 -17.82 4.42
CA ARG A 156 -6.45 -18.72 5.54
C ARG A 156 -6.19 -20.20 5.20
N GLY A 157 -6.27 -20.54 3.91
CA GLY A 157 -6.17 -21.91 3.44
C GLY A 157 -7.38 -22.77 3.84
N ALA A 158 -7.28 -24.06 3.58
CA ALA A 158 -8.35 -25.03 3.84
C ALA A 158 -8.36 -25.58 5.28
N ALA A 159 -7.21 -25.52 5.98
CA ALA A 159 -7.08 -26.03 7.34
C ALA A 159 -7.20 -24.91 8.39
N ASP A 160 -7.50 -25.30 9.62
CA ASP A 160 -7.78 -24.39 10.73
C ASP A 160 -6.55 -23.65 11.27
N SER A 161 -5.32 -24.09 10.91
CA SER A 161 -4.08 -23.43 11.32
C SER A 161 -3.07 -23.37 10.18
N PHE A 162 -2.10 -22.44 10.30
CA PHE A 162 -0.99 -22.32 9.36
C PHE A 162 -0.16 -23.61 9.31
N GLU A 163 0.12 -24.20 10.46
CA GLU A 163 0.90 -25.44 10.58
C GLU A 163 0.23 -26.60 9.87
N ALA A 164 -1.09 -26.72 9.99
CA ALA A 164 -1.86 -27.75 9.32
C ALA A 164 -1.88 -27.56 7.81
N ASN A 165 -1.99 -26.32 7.31
CA ASN A 165 -1.88 -26.01 5.88
C ASN A 165 -0.50 -26.35 5.33
N VAL A 166 0.58 -26.01 6.06
CA VAL A 166 1.96 -26.33 5.66
C VAL A 166 2.17 -27.84 5.66
N ALA A 167 1.70 -28.55 6.68
CA ALA A 167 1.80 -30.01 6.75
C ALA A 167 1.10 -30.70 5.56
N ALA A 168 -0.08 -30.25 5.19
CA ALA A 168 -0.80 -30.78 4.02
C ALA A 168 -0.01 -30.62 2.73
N VAL A 169 0.53 -29.41 2.47
CA VAL A 169 1.35 -29.16 1.25
C VAL A 169 2.62 -30.01 1.24
N ILE A 170 3.30 -30.19 2.40
CA ILE A 170 4.52 -31.00 2.48
C ILE A 170 4.20 -32.47 2.27
N SER A 171 3.10 -32.98 2.81
CA SER A 171 2.67 -34.37 2.61
C SER A 171 2.46 -34.69 1.14
N ASP A 172 1.78 -33.80 0.39
CA ASP A 172 1.56 -33.96 -1.06
C ASP A 172 2.88 -33.98 -1.89
N TRP A 173 3.98 -33.48 -1.35
CA TRP A 173 5.29 -33.49 -2.04
C TRP A 173 6.13 -34.75 -1.71
N LEU A 174 5.76 -35.47 -0.65
CA LEU A 174 6.47 -36.66 -0.19
C LEU A 174 5.90 -37.97 -0.73
N ASP A 175 4.67 -37.91 -1.27
CA ASP A 175 4.00 -39.01 -1.98
C ASP A 175 4.33 -38.95 -3.50
#